data_d5248124accdb9137212eae35ec857c5
#
_entry.id   d5248124accdb9137212eae35ec857c5
#
_cell.length_a   1.000
_cell.length_b   1.000
_cell.length_c   1.000
_cell.angle_alpha   90.00
_cell.angle_beta   90.00
_cell.angle_gamma   90.00
#
_symmetry.space_group_name_H-M   'P 1'
#
loop_
_entity.id
_entity.type
_entity.pdbx_description
1 polymer ?
#
loop_
_entity_poly.entity_id
_entity_poly.type
_entity_poly.pdbx_seq_one_letter_code
_entity_poly.pdbx_strand_id
1 'polypeptide(L)'
;NEKIDISTGDGAVKRILIYGKHPERILIKLGINPNEFHTDNWNEFLESMIAEIKTNNDFSIYEMLVPTRKYSEITNLLQSNGAEIGEVNSAVAMLSIAGMIDYSVNISGHIPFNLRLDRLVDLKKGCYPGQEIHARMESRDGIKKTTSTFKTTTQLPLGKSKSTNKEHLEIISSQQFGEYWINLLIHPKGISLNSEILVNTPEGEITLTSV
;
A
#
# COMPACT_ATOMS: atom_id res chain seq x y z
N ASN A 1 26.34 -7.88 -24.65
CA ASN A 1 26.54 -6.89 -23.58
C ASN A 1 25.47 -5.81 -23.74
N GLU A 2 24.37 -5.94 -23.02
CA GLU A 2 23.37 -4.90 -22.95
C GLU A 2 23.89 -3.80 -21.99
N LYS A 3 23.93 -2.56 -22.47
CA LYS A 3 24.17 -1.40 -21.61
C LYS A 3 22.83 -0.98 -21.03
N ILE A 4 22.72 -1.03 -19.71
CA ILE A 4 21.56 -0.51 -18.98
C ILE A 4 21.99 0.78 -18.32
N ASP A 5 21.37 1.89 -18.70
CA ASP A 5 21.51 3.17 -18.01
C ASP A 5 20.43 3.28 -16.95
N ILE A 6 20.86 3.38 -15.69
CA ILE A 6 19.97 3.59 -14.56
C ILE A 6 20.15 5.02 -14.07
N SER A 7 19.09 5.82 -14.14
CA SER A 7 19.07 7.18 -13.59
C SER A 7 18.00 7.29 -12.51
N THR A 8 18.25 8.12 -11.48
CA THR A 8 17.22 8.46 -10.50
C THR A 8 16.27 9.49 -11.11
N GLY A 9 14.97 9.20 -11.05
CA GLY A 9 13.90 10.12 -11.49
C GLY A 9 13.51 11.14 -10.43
N ASP A 10 14.33 11.33 -9.39
CA ASP A 10 14.02 12.19 -8.25
C ASP A 10 13.70 13.62 -8.70
N GLY A 11 12.49 14.08 -8.37
CA GLY A 11 11.97 15.37 -8.76
C GLY A 11 11.46 15.48 -10.21
N ALA A 12 11.71 14.50 -11.08
CA ALA A 12 11.23 14.51 -12.46
C ALA A 12 9.77 14.08 -12.60
N VAL A 13 9.30 13.24 -11.67
CA VAL A 13 7.96 12.65 -11.67
C VAL A 13 7.28 12.88 -10.31
N LYS A 14 6.00 13.18 -10.33
CA LYS A 14 5.11 13.23 -9.17
C LYS A 14 4.12 12.08 -9.25
N ARG A 15 3.83 11.51 -8.09
CA ARG A 15 2.83 10.45 -7.93
C ARG A 15 1.51 11.06 -7.45
N ILE A 16 0.40 10.68 -8.08
CA ILE A 16 -0.96 11.03 -7.68
C ILE A 16 -1.72 9.73 -7.47
N LEU A 17 -2.40 9.61 -6.34
CA LEU A 17 -3.35 8.53 -6.09
C LEU A 17 -4.76 9.10 -6.17
N ILE A 18 -5.61 8.48 -6.99
CA ILE A 18 -7.02 8.82 -7.16
C ILE A 18 -7.83 7.70 -6.51
N TYR A 19 -8.55 8.02 -5.45
CA TYR A 19 -9.33 7.06 -4.68
C TYR A 19 -10.61 7.70 -4.13
N GLY A 20 -11.54 6.88 -3.69
CA GLY A 20 -12.82 7.31 -3.14
C GLY A 20 -13.90 6.26 -3.39
N LYS A 21 -15.16 6.67 -3.24
CA LYS A 21 -16.27 5.75 -3.46
C LYS A 21 -16.44 5.37 -4.94
N HIS A 22 -16.18 6.30 -5.86
CA HIS A 22 -16.33 6.12 -7.31
C HIS A 22 -15.24 6.90 -8.06
N PRO A 23 -13.95 6.54 -7.89
CA PRO A 23 -12.85 7.28 -8.50
C PRO A 23 -12.84 7.20 -10.03
N GLU A 24 -13.41 6.10 -10.60
CA GLU A 24 -13.57 5.90 -12.04
C GLU A 24 -14.37 7.02 -12.70
N ARG A 25 -15.29 7.66 -11.98
CA ARG A 25 -16.13 8.75 -12.54
C ARG A 25 -15.31 9.98 -12.91
N ILE A 26 -14.26 10.27 -12.17
CA ILE A 26 -13.33 11.36 -12.48
C ILE A 26 -12.61 11.06 -13.78
N LEU A 27 -12.11 9.83 -13.94
CA LEU A 27 -11.40 9.40 -15.14
C LEU A 27 -12.31 9.44 -16.37
N ILE A 28 -13.54 8.97 -16.27
CA ILE A 28 -14.53 8.99 -17.35
C ILE A 28 -14.80 10.43 -17.81
N LYS A 29 -14.94 11.39 -16.90
CA LYS A 29 -15.10 12.81 -17.24
C LYS A 29 -13.89 13.38 -17.97
N LEU A 30 -12.70 12.83 -17.74
CA LEU A 30 -11.47 13.18 -18.44
C LEU A 30 -11.32 12.48 -19.80
N GLY A 31 -12.30 11.67 -20.20
CA GLY A 31 -12.25 10.87 -21.43
C GLY A 31 -11.39 9.61 -21.30
N ILE A 32 -11.04 9.22 -20.07
CA ILE A 32 -10.32 7.99 -19.78
C ILE A 32 -11.35 6.92 -19.42
N ASN A 33 -11.36 5.79 -20.14
CA ASN A 33 -12.21 4.66 -19.82
C ASN A 33 -11.44 3.59 -19.03
N PRO A 34 -11.63 3.47 -17.71
CA PRO A 34 -10.89 2.49 -16.93
C PRO A 34 -11.17 1.03 -17.34
N ASN A 35 -12.31 0.75 -17.97
CA ASN A 35 -12.62 -0.61 -18.45
C ASN A 35 -11.73 -1.04 -19.64
N GLU A 36 -11.04 -0.11 -20.27
CA GLU A 36 -10.09 -0.37 -21.34
C GLU A 36 -8.66 -0.56 -20.83
N PHE A 37 -8.44 -0.37 -19.52
CA PHE A 37 -7.13 -0.60 -18.94
C PHE A 37 -6.77 -2.08 -19.04
N HIS A 38 -5.63 -2.35 -19.64
CA HIS A 38 -5.07 -3.68 -19.59
C HIS A 38 -4.57 -3.96 -18.18
N THR A 39 -4.94 -5.11 -17.68
CA THR A 39 -4.50 -5.60 -16.38
C THR A 39 -2.97 -5.55 -16.26
N ASP A 40 -2.50 -4.94 -15.18
CA ASP A 40 -1.07 -4.77 -14.85
C ASP A 40 -0.28 -3.89 -15.83
N ASN A 41 -0.94 -3.10 -16.68
CA ASN A 41 -0.30 -2.19 -17.62
C ASN A 41 -0.55 -0.72 -17.27
N TRP A 42 0.46 0.08 -17.56
CA TRP A 42 0.35 1.52 -17.53
C TRP A 42 -0.25 2.02 -18.84
N ASN A 43 -1.19 2.95 -18.74
CA ASN A 43 -1.84 3.61 -19.89
C ASN A 43 -1.38 5.06 -19.95
N GLU A 44 -1.19 5.58 -21.17
CA GLU A 44 -0.75 6.96 -21.34
C GLU A 44 -1.93 7.94 -21.29
N PHE A 45 -1.75 9.06 -20.59
CA PHE A 45 -2.69 10.17 -20.55
C PHE A 45 -1.95 11.50 -20.36
N LEU A 46 -2.02 12.40 -21.31
CA LEU A 46 -1.40 13.75 -21.31
C LEU A 46 0.07 13.73 -20.85
N GLU A 47 0.88 12.91 -21.46
CA GLU A 47 2.29 12.66 -21.12
C GLU A 47 2.50 12.02 -19.72
N SER A 48 1.44 11.65 -19.05
CA SER A 48 1.47 10.94 -17.77
C SER A 48 1.11 9.47 -17.97
N MET A 49 1.50 8.65 -17.04
CA MET A 49 1.13 7.24 -17.02
C MET A 49 0.09 7.01 -15.92
N ILE A 50 -0.95 6.24 -16.23
CA ILE A 50 -1.99 5.88 -15.27
C ILE A 50 -2.21 4.37 -15.27
N ALA A 51 -2.39 3.80 -14.08
CA ALA A 51 -2.73 2.39 -13.90
C ALA A 51 -3.76 2.22 -12.78
N GLU A 52 -4.54 1.17 -12.87
CA GLU A 52 -5.37 0.72 -11.76
C GLU A 52 -4.54 -0.13 -10.79
N ILE A 53 -4.60 0.20 -9.51
CA ILE A 53 -4.05 -0.63 -8.45
C ILE A 53 -5.12 -1.66 -8.07
N LYS A 54 -4.86 -2.93 -8.32
CA LYS A 54 -5.73 -4.00 -7.85
C LYS A 54 -5.73 -4.06 -6.34
N THR A 55 -6.90 -3.93 -5.76
CA THR A 55 -7.11 -4.04 -4.32
C THR A 55 -7.70 -5.41 -3.97
N ASN A 56 -7.60 -5.80 -2.71
CA ASN A 56 -8.25 -6.99 -2.20
C ASN A 56 -9.73 -6.73 -1.83
N ASN A 57 -10.20 -5.50 -2.00
CA ASN A 57 -11.52 -5.01 -1.64
C ASN A 57 -12.27 -4.55 -2.90
N ASP A 58 -13.57 -4.33 -2.79
CA ASP A 58 -14.44 -3.92 -3.90
C ASP A 58 -14.33 -2.42 -4.28
N PHE A 59 -13.16 -1.81 -4.08
CA PHE A 59 -12.92 -0.44 -4.49
C PHE A 59 -11.67 -0.32 -5.35
N SER A 60 -11.69 0.65 -6.27
CA SER A 60 -10.56 0.93 -7.15
C SER A 60 -9.71 2.08 -6.63
N ILE A 61 -8.41 1.96 -6.81
CA ILE A 61 -7.43 3.03 -6.68
C ILE A 61 -6.73 3.16 -8.02
N TYR A 62 -6.56 4.40 -8.49
CA TYR A 62 -5.75 4.67 -9.66
C TYR A 62 -4.50 5.42 -9.25
N GLU A 63 -3.39 5.03 -9.84
CA GLU A 63 -2.09 5.67 -9.64
C GLU A 63 -1.69 6.37 -10.93
N MET A 64 -1.29 7.63 -10.82
CA MET A 64 -0.71 8.38 -11.92
C MET A 64 0.73 8.74 -11.62
N LEU A 65 1.60 8.55 -12.60
CA LEU A 65 2.96 9.07 -12.62
C LEU A 65 3.00 10.26 -13.59
N VAL A 66 3.14 11.44 -13.02
CA VAL A 66 2.99 12.71 -13.74
C VAL A 66 4.33 13.43 -13.82
N PRO A 67 4.82 13.80 -15.00
CA PRO A 67 5.99 14.65 -15.11
C PRO A 67 5.83 15.92 -14.28
N THR A 68 6.85 16.32 -13.53
CA THR A 68 6.75 17.45 -12.59
C THR A 68 6.27 18.73 -13.29
N ARG A 69 6.67 18.97 -14.56
CA ARG A 69 6.21 20.10 -15.37
C ARG A 69 4.71 20.10 -15.65
N LYS A 70 4.07 18.91 -15.61
CA LYS A 70 2.63 18.72 -15.89
C LYS A 70 1.78 18.62 -14.61
N TYR A 71 2.42 18.59 -13.45
CA TYR A 71 1.72 18.33 -12.19
C TYR A 71 0.57 19.30 -11.93
N SER A 72 0.82 20.61 -12.07
CA SER A 72 -0.21 21.63 -11.84
C SER A 72 -1.34 21.55 -12.88
N GLU A 73 -1.03 21.25 -14.14
CA GLU A 73 -2.04 21.07 -15.18
C GLU A 73 -2.96 19.90 -14.86
N ILE A 74 -2.37 18.74 -14.54
CA ILE A 74 -3.12 17.51 -14.22
C ILE A 74 -3.94 17.66 -12.92
N THR A 75 -3.38 18.24 -11.86
CA THR A 75 -4.12 18.46 -10.60
C THR A 75 -5.29 19.42 -10.79
N ASN A 76 -5.11 20.52 -11.53
CA ASN A 76 -6.20 21.44 -11.85
C ASN A 76 -7.29 20.76 -12.68
N LEU A 77 -6.90 19.91 -13.62
CA LEU A 77 -7.83 19.15 -14.45
C LEU A 77 -8.65 18.17 -13.61
N LEU A 78 -8.01 17.43 -12.70
CA LEU A 78 -8.68 16.54 -11.76
C LEU A 78 -9.67 17.32 -10.87
N GLN A 79 -9.24 18.44 -10.29
CA GLN A 79 -10.09 19.27 -9.43
C GLN A 79 -11.29 19.86 -10.17
N SER A 80 -11.09 20.33 -11.40
CA SER A 80 -12.18 20.88 -12.25
C SER A 80 -13.26 19.81 -12.56
N ASN A 81 -12.89 18.53 -12.48
CA ASN A 81 -13.80 17.41 -12.69
C ASN A 81 -14.34 16.80 -11.40
N GLY A 82 -14.07 17.45 -10.24
CA GLY A 82 -14.66 17.11 -8.96
C GLY A 82 -13.78 16.29 -8.03
N ALA A 83 -12.47 16.20 -8.30
CA ALA A 83 -11.52 15.66 -7.34
C ALA A 83 -11.19 16.71 -6.26
N GLU A 84 -10.94 16.26 -5.06
CA GLU A 84 -10.41 17.07 -3.95
C GLU A 84 -8.97 16.65 -3.67
N ILE A 85 -8.12 17.63 -3.29
CA ILE A 85 -6.76 17.31 -2.89
C ILE A 85 -6.80 16.78 -1.46
N GLY A 86 -6.35 15.54 -1.30
CA GLY A 86 -6.18 14.89 0.00
C GLY A 86 -4.75 15.02 0.53
N GLU A 87 -4.57 14.60 1.76
CA GLU A 87 -3.27 14.54 2.41
C GLU A 87 -2.51 13.26 2.06
N VAL A 88 -1.17 13.31 2.06
CA VAL A 88 -0.31 12.16 1.81
C VAL A 88 -0.57 11.02 2.79
N ASN A 89 -0.77 11.34 4.07
CA ASN A 89 -1.07 10.34 5.10
C ASN A 89 -2.35 9.56 4.79
N SER A 90 -3.38 10.23 4.29
CA SER A 90 -4.63 9.60 3.87
C SER A 90 -4.42 8.66 2.67
N ALA A 91 -3.52 9.01 1.75
CA ALA A 91 -3.16 8.14 0.62
C ALA A 91 -2.44 6.87 1.09
N VAL A 92 -1.48 7.00 2.02
CA VAL A 92 -0.78 5.85 2.62
C VAL A 92 -1.74 4.95 3.40
N ALA A 93 -2.65 5.55 4.17
CA ALA A 93 -3.70 4.80 4.88
C ALA A 93 -4.59 4.03 3.90
N MET A 94 -5.00 4.67 2.81
CA MET A 94 -5.86 4.05 1.79
C MET A 94 -5.17 2.87 1.10
N LEU A 95 -3.88 2.98 0.78
CA LEU A 95 -3.09 1.86 0.25
C LEU A 95 -3.02 0.70 1.25
N SER A 96 -2.86 1.00 2.55
CA SER A 96 -2.87 -0.01 3.61
C SER A 96 -4.22 -0.74 3.70
N ILE A 97 -5.35 -0.01 3.59
CA ILE A 97 -6.69 -0.60 3.53
C ILE A 97 -6.83 -1.50 2.29
N ALA A 98 -6.26 -1.09 1.17
CA ALA A 98 -6.24 -1.88 -0.06
C ALA A 98 -5.35 -3.14 0.01
N GLY A 99 -4.68 -3.38 1.12
CA GLY A 99 -3.74 -4.50 1.27
C GLY A 99 -2.39 -4.25 0.60
N MET A 100 -2.08 -2.98 0.31
CA MET A 100 -0.84 -2.54 -0.29
C MET A 100 0.07 -1.89 0.77
N ILE A 101 1.37 -1.92 0.50
CA ILE A 101 2.34 -1.20 1.33
C ILE A 101 2.92 -0.08 0.48
N ASP A 102 2.78 1.15 0.95
CA ASP A 102 3.42 2.29 0.30
C ASP A 102 4.93 2.25 0.47
N TYR A 103 5.66 2.71 -0.53
CA TYR A 103 7.14 2.71 -0.51
C TYR A 103 7.73 3.60 0.60
N SER A 104 6.96 4.54 1.15
CA SER A 104 7.38 5.37 2.29
C SER A 104 7.41 4.60 3.61
N VAL A 105 6.76 3.43 3.69
CA VAL A 105 6.75 2.59 4.89
C VAL A 105 8.09 1.86 5.01
N ASN A 106 8.72 1.97 6.17
CA ASN A 106 9.97 1.26 6.41
C ASN A 106 9.71 -0.25 6.60
N ILE A 107 10.12 -1.03 5.61
CA ILE A 107 10.00 -2.50 5.62
C ILE A 107 11.35 -3.21 5.79
N SER A 108 12.40 -2.48 6.18
CA SER A 108 13.74 -3.04 6.36
C SER A 108 13.73 -4.21 7.36
N GLY A 109 14.44 -5.27 7.02
CA GLY A 109 14.53 -6.47 7.85
C GLY A 109 13.36 -7.44 7.73
N HIS A 110 12.38 -7.15 6.88
CA HIS A 110 11.26 -8.04 6.60
C HIS A 110 11.41 -8.71 5.23
N ILE A 111 10.96 -9.96 5.14
CA ILE A 111 10.89 -10.68 3.87
C ILE A 111 9.54 -10.38 3.18
N PRO A 112 9.48 -10.36 1.84
CA PRO A 112 8.25 -10.06 1.09
C PRO A 112 7.04 -10.89 1.51
N PHE A 113 7.22 -12.17 1.80
CA PHE A 113 6.13 -13.06 2.22
C PHE A 113 5.47 -12.67 3.56
N ASN A 114 6.22 -12.12 4.51
CA ASN A 114 5.66 -11.60 5.76
C ASN A 114 4.82 -10.35 5.53
N LEU A 115 5.06 -9.64 4.43
CA LEU A 115 4.44 -8.39 4.06
C LEU A 115 3.29 -8.58 3.04
N ARG A 116 2.93 -9.82 2.70
CA ARG A 116 1.95 -10.15 1.64
C ARG A 116 2.35 -9.56 0.28
N LEU A 117 3.66 -9.47 0.02
CA LEU A 117 4.24 -9.03 -1.26
C LEU A 117 4.74 -10.22 -2.09
N ASP A 118 4.22 -11.41 -1.83
CA ASP A 118 4.54 -12.67 -2.54
C ASP A 118 4.33 -12.53 -4.05
N ARG A 119 3.33 -11.79 -4.49
CA ARG A 119 3.07 -11.50 -5.91
C ARG A 119 4.21 -10.75 -6.63
N LEU A 120 5.10 -10.09 -5.88
CA LEU A 120 6.28 -9.40 -6.43
C LEU A 120 7.50 -10.32 -6.49
N VAL A 121 7.39 -11.57 -6.02
CA VAL A 121 8.48 -12.53 -5.99
C VAL A 121 8.25 -13.58 -7.06
N ASP A 122 9.12 -13.60 -8.06
CA ASP A 122 9.12 -14.64 -9.10
C ASP A 122 10.19 -15.70 -8.79
N LEU A 123 9.75 -16.89 -8.41
CA LEU A 123 10.63 -18.02 -8.11
C LEU A 123 11.08 -18.79 -9.37
N LYS A 124 10.48 -18.52 -10.52
CA LYS A 124 10.75 -19.22 -11.78
C LYS A 124 11.73 -18.46 -12.68
N LYS A 125 11.96 -17.17 -12.42
CA LYS A 125 12.97 -16.41 -13.17
C LYS A 125 14.40 -16.86 -12.81
N GLY A 126 15.37 -16.43 -13.58
CA GLY A 126 16.82 -16.71 -13.33
C GLY A 126 17.23 -16.37 -11.89
N CYS A 127 18.37 -16.90 -11.46
CA CYS A 127 18.86 -16.76 -10.07
C CYS A 127 19.03 -15.32 -9.66
N TYR A 128 18.60 -15.02 -8.43
CA TYR A 128 18.76 -13.71 -7.79
C TYR A 128 19.10 -13.87 -6.29
N PRO A 129 19.73 -12.87 -5.65
CA PRO A 129 20.05 -12.94 -4.23
C PRO A 129 18.80 -13.14 -3.36
N GLY A 130 18.83 -14.14 -2.46
CA GLY A 130 17.71 -14.47 -1.57
C GLY A 130 16.67 -15.44 -2.12
N GLN A 131 16.76 -15.86 -3.37
CA GLN A 131 15.80 -16.79 -3.99
C GLN A 131 15.66 -18.09 -3.20
N GLU A 132 16.75 -18.63 -2.66
CA GLU A 132 16.71 -19.88 -1.87
C GLU A 132 15.88 -19.71 -0.58
N ILE A 133 15.98 -18.57 0.08
CA ILE A 133 15.19 -18.25 1.28
C ILE A 133 13.71 -18.17 0.90
N HIS A 134 13.39 -17.50 -0.19
CA HIS A 134 12.02 -17.39 -0.69
C HIS A 134 11.42 -18.74 -1.05
N ALA A 135 12.16 -19.58 -1.78
CA ALA A 135 11.74 -20.93 -2.16
C ALA A 135 11.50 -21.84 -0.93
N ARG A 136 12.35 -21.74 0.10
CA ARG A 136 12.16 -22.46 1.37
C ARG A 136 10.92 -22.00 2.12
N MET A 137 10.63 -20.69 2.11
CA MET A 137 9.42 -20.14 2.76
C MET A 137 8.15 -20.64 2.09
N GLU A 138 8.12 -20.68 0.77
CA GLU A 138 6.98 -21.19 0.02
C GLU A 138 6.79 -22.70 0.22
N SER A 139 7.87 -23.51 0.06
CA SER A 139 7.79 -24.98 0.02
C SER A 139 7.55 -25.65 1.37
N ARG A 140 7.84 -24.99 2.51
CA ARG A 140 7.81 -25.58 3.85
C ARG A 140 6.80 -24.97 4.80
N ASP A 141 5.81 -24.23 4.30
CA ASP A 141 4.91 -23.42 5.15
C ASP A 141 5.69 -22.58 6.19
N GLY A 142 6.86 -22.08 5.75
CA GLY A 142 7.79 -21.34 6.60
C GLY A 142 7.32 -19.91 6.95
N ILE A 143 6.20 -19.46 6.37
CA ILE A 143 5.63 -18.14 6.61
C ILE A 143 4.93 -18.15 7.95
N LYS A 144 5.63 -17.68 8.98
CA LYS A 144 5.12 -17.62 10.36
C LYS A 144 4.45 -16.28 10.71
N LYS A 145 4.68 -15.25 9.91
CA LYS A 145 4.15 -13.92 10.11
C LYS A 145 3.38 -13.45 8.88
N THR A 146 2.46 -12.55 9.10
CA THR A 146 1.70 -11.88 8.03
C THR A 146 1.44 -10.45 8.42
N THR A 147 0.97 -9.66 7.46
CA THR A 147 0.60 -8.27 7.66
C THR A 147 -0.91 -8.11 7.54
N SER A 148 -1.48 -7.30 8.41
CA SER A 148 -2.90 -6.93 8.35
C SER A 148 -3.10 -5.48 8.74
N THR A 149 -4.23 -4.94 8.30
CA THR A 149 -4.61 -3.55 8.52
C THR A 149 -5.69 -3.47 9.60
N PHE A 150 -5.50 -2.55 10.53
CA PHE A 150 -6.42 -2.30 11.64
C PHE A 150 -6.71 -0.82 11.77
N LYS A 151 -7.88 -0.49 12.29
CA LYS A 151 -8.23 0.88 12.69
C LYS A 151 -8.20 1.05 14.20
N THR A 152 -7.83 2.26 14.63
CA THR A 152 -7.86 2.70 16.03
C THR A 152 -8.38 4.12 16.11
N THR A 153 -8.74 4.56 17.31
CA THR A 153 -9.12 5.96 17.57
C THR A 153 -7.92 6.85 17.85
N THR A 154 -6.76 6.25 18.16
CA THR A 154 -5.52 6.96 18.47
C THR A 154 -4.36 6.40 17.68
N GLN A 155 -3.33 7.21 17.46
CA GLN A 155 -2.10 6.79 16.80
C GLN A 155 -1.39 5.71 17.61
N LEU A 156 -0.90 4.67 16.91
CA LEU A 156 -0.02 3.68 17.51
C LEU A 156 1.46 4.07 17.31
N PRO A 157 2.30 3.88 18.34
CA PRO A 157 3.74 4.05 18.18
C PRO A 157 4.29 2.98 17.23
N LEU A 158 5.16 3.41 16.31
CA LEU A 158 5.82 2.48 15.38
C LEU A 158 6.81 1.58 16.13
N GLY A 159 6.94 0.34 15.67
CA GLY A 159 7.90 -0.63 16.19
C GLY A 159 7.25 -1.84 16.88
N LYS A 160 8.08 -2.54 17.65
CA LYS A 160 7.66 -3.79 18.31
C LYS A 160 6.76 -3.53 19.50
N SER A 161 5.67 -4.28 19.58
CA SER A 161 4.69 -4.25 20.65
C SER A 161 4.24 -5.66 21.02
N LYS A 162 3.37 -5.77 22.02
CA LYS A 162 2.75 -7.03 22.42
C LYS A 162 1.25 -6.83 22.60
N SER A 163 0.48 -7.81 22.15
CA SER A 163 -0.93 -7.90 22.54
C SER A 163 -1.07 -8.25 24.03
N THR A 164 -2.26 -8.10 24.58
CA THR A 164 -2.58 -8.55 25.94
C THR A 164 -2.36 -10.06 26.12
N ASN A 165 -2.51 -10.84 25.04
CA ASN A 165 -2.20 -12.27 24.99
C ASN A 165 -0.70 -12.58 24.83
N LYS A 166 0.18 -11.55 24.99
CA LYS A 166 1.64 -11.64 24.87
C LYS A 166 2.16 -12.00 23.46
N GLU A 167 1.33 -11.89 22.44
CA GLU A 167 1.74 -12.09 21.07
C GLU A 167 2.61 -10.93 20.59
N HIS A 168 3.67 -11.25 19.85
CA HIS A 168 4.57 -10.24 19.29
C HIS A 168 3.95 -9.60 18.05
N LEU A 169 3.76 -8.29 18.12
CA LEU A 169 3.27 -7.44 17.03
C LEU A 169 4.36 -6.46 16.64
N GLU A 170 4.30 -5.96 15.41
CA GLU A 170 5.15 -4.88 14.96
C GLU A 170 4.31 -3.90 14.12
N ILE A 171 4.18 -2.68 14.60
CA ILE A 171 3.47 -1.61 13.91
C ILE A 171 4.46 -0.97 12.93
N ILE A 172 4.22 -1.11 11.62
CA ILE A 172 5.09 -0.59 10.57
C ILE A 172 4.56 0.67 9.93
N SER A 173 3.27 0.96 10.10
CA SER A 173 2.64 2.23 9.68
C SER A 173 1.48 2.56 10.59
N SER A 174 1.27 3.84 10.87
CA SER A 174 0.11 4.39 11.60
C SER A 174 -0.20 5.76 11.01
N GLN A 175 -1.27 5.85 10.21
CA GLN A 175 -1.62 7.03 9.42
C GLN A 175 -3.05 7.47 9.70
N GLN A 176 -3.27 8.77 9.81
CA GLN A 176 -4.60 9.32 10.01
C GLN A 176 -5.43 9.22 8.74
N PHE A 177 -6.68 8.79 8.90
CA PHE A 177 -7.69 8.73 7.84
C PHE A 177 -9.07 9.10 8.41
N GLY A 178 -9.46 10.34 8.20
CA GLY A 178 -10.65 10.90 8.84
C GLY A 178 -10.52 10.93 10.37
N GLU A 179 -11.48 10.33 11.07
CA GLU A 179 -11.51 10.25 12.54
C GLU A 179 -10.72 9.06 13.10
N TYR A 180 -10.15 8.23 12.24
CA TYR A 180 -9.46 7.00 12.63
C TYR A 180 -7.98 7.05 12.28
N TRP A 181 -7.23 6.16 12.91
CA TRP A 181 -5.87 5.83 12.52
C TRP A 181 -5.88 4.46 11.88
N ILE A 182 -5.30 4.37 10.70
CA ILE A 182 -5.10 3.12 9.96
C ILE A 182 -3.69 2.63 10.23
N ASN A 183 -3.60 1.44 10.78
CA ASN A 183 -2.36 0.86 11.23
C ASN A 183 -2.05 -0.40 10.45
N LEU A 184 -0.84 -0.52 9.96
CA LEU A 184 -0.33 -1.71 9.28
C LEU A 184 0.58 -2.47 10.26
N LEU A 185 0.19 -3.69 10.59
CA LEU A 185 0.85 -4.52 11.59
C LEU A 185 1.36 -5.81 10.99
N ILE A 186 2.57 -6.18 11.40
CA ILE A 186 3.11 -7.53 11.21
C ILE A 186 2.81 -8.33 12.49
N HIS A 187 2.21 -9.50 12.33
CA HIS A 187 1.81 -10.36 13.44
C HIS A 187 1.97 -11.85 13.10
N PRO A 188 1.95 -12.77 14.08
CA PRO A 188 1.93 -14.21 13.82
C PRO A 188 0.71 -14.62 12.98
N LYS A 189 0.90 -15.54 12.03
CA LYS A 189 -0.14 -15.98 11.07
C LYS A 189 -1.36 -16.65 11.72
N GLY A 190 -1.23 -17.14 12.95
CA GLY A 190 -2.31 -17.84 13.68
C GLY A 190 -3.22 -16.96 14.55
N ILE A 191 -3.01 -15.64 14.56
CA ILE A 191 -3.89 -14.74 15.33
C ILE A 191 -5.25 -14.68 14.61
N SER A 192 -6.33 -14.97 15.35
CA SER A 192 -7.68 -14.78 14.84
C SER A 192 -8.00 -13.29 14.74
N LEU A 193 -8.15 -12.80 13.52
CA LEU A 193 -8.48 -11.40 13.22
C LEU A 193 -9.97 -11.06 13.40
N ASN A 194 -10.79 -12.06 13.76
CA ASN A 194 -12.23 -11.89 13.98
C ASN A 194 -12.58 -11.31 15.36
N SER A 195 -11.59 -11.02 16.17
CA SER A 195 -11.74 -10.43 17.49
C SER A 195 -10.94 -9.14 17.61
N GLU A 196 -11.44 -8.22 18.41
CA GLU A 196 -10.69 -7.06 18.83
C GLU A 196 -9.36 -7.50 19.45
N ILE A 197 -8.25 -6.98 18.92
CA ILE A 197 -6.93 -7.23 19.50
C ILE A 197 -6.63 -6.06 20.42
N LEU A 198 -6.40 -6.34 21.69
CA LEU A 198 -5.94 -5.34 22.65
C LEU A 198 -4.41 -5.27 22.62
N VAL A 199 -3.88 -4.08 22.41
CA VAL A 199 -2.45 -3.80 22.40
C VAL A 199 -2.10 -2.91 23.59
N ASN A 200 -1.09 -3.31 24.34
CA ASN A 200 -0.55 -2.50 25.42
C ASN A 200 0.35 -1.40 24.84
N THR A 201 0.05 -0.17 25.15
CA THR A 201 0.88 1.00 24.84
C THR A 201 1.30 1.71 26.12
N PRO A 202 2.28 2.61 26.08
CA PRO A 202 2.63 3.43 27.25
C PRO A 202 1.46 4.27 27.79
N GLU A 203 0.45 4.55 26.96
CA GLU A 203 -0.72 5.37 27.29
C GLU A 203 -1.92 4.52 27.77
N GLY A 204 -1.79 3.19 27.73
CA GLY A 204 -2.85 2.26 28.11
C GLY A 204 -3.15 1.19 27.06
N GLU A 205 -4.27 0.49 27.22
CA GLU A 205 -4.74 -0.52 26.27
C GLU A 205 -5.50 0.15 25.11
N ILE A 206 -5.13 -0.21 23.89
CA ILE A 206 -5.80 0.25 22.67
C ILE A 206 -6.41 -0.94 21.95
N THR A 207 -7.67 -0.81 21.56
CA THR A 207 -8.40 -1.82 20.78
C THR A 207 -8.10 -1.64 19.30
N LEU A 208 -7.62 -2.71 18.66
CA LEU A 208 -7.47 -2.83 17.21
C LEU A 208 -8.73 -3.46 16.62
N THR A 209 -9.34 -2.78 15.66
CA THR A 209 -10.46 -3.34 14.90
C THR A 209 -9.99 -3.61 13.46
N SER A 210 -10.23 -4.81 12.94
CA SER A 210 -9.94 -5.18 11.54
C SER A 210 -10.68 -4.24 10.57
N VAL A 211 -10.04 -3.92 9.45
CA VAL A 211 -10.57 -3.08 8.36
C VAL A 211 -10.90 -3.95 7.17
#